data_e960f07b83a0368a9aaed127e8930883
#
_entry.id   e960f07b83a0368a9aaed127e8930883
#
_cell.length_a   1.000
_cell.length_b   1.000
_cell.length_c   1.000
_cell.angle_alpha   90.00
_cell.angle_beta   90.00
_cell.angle_gamma   90.00
#
_symmetry.space_group_name_H-M   'P 1'
#
loop_
_entity.id
_entity.type
_entity.pdbx_description
1 polymer ?
#
loop_
_entity_poly.entity_id
_entity_poly.type
_entity_poly.pdbx_seq_one_letter_code
_entity_poly.pdbx_strand_id
1 'polypeptide(L)'
;MPKEFYEEKDVKYLCFHFTMDGKSYMDDLGKSMPIEEFFERMKNGAMPTTSQVNEDEYREFFKPYLEEGFDILHICLSGGISGTVNSLKIAVDELSEEYPERKILFIDSLLASMGFGLFVDMLADKKNAGSGIDELYDYAMTLRANVNAYFFSTDLSSYLRGGRISKTAFTVGKILNICPLMYMDEEGRLIPIEKVRTKKKVMERIVEKMQENAVGEDDYSGKCFVSHSACYEDARKVADMIEERFPKLEEKVKINTIGTVIGAHTGVGTVAVFFVGNGRK
;
A
#
# COMPACT_ATOMS: atom_id res chain seq x y z
N MET A 1 -4.49 3.63 5.62
CA MET A 1 -5.68 4.53 5.72
C MET A 1 -5.94 4.83 7.19
N PRO A 2 -6.46 6.00 7.57
CA PRO A 2 -6.83 6.29 8.95
C PRO A 2 -8.05 5.46 9.38
N LYS A 3 -8.30 5.37 10.71
CA LYS A 3 -9.39 4.55 11.25
C LYS A 3 -10.77 4.98 10.73
N GLU A 4 -10.98 6.29 10.64
CA GLU A 4 -12.24 6.90 10.17
C GLU A 4 -12.61 6.43 8.78
N PHE A 5 -11.63 6.18 7.91
CA PHE A 5 -11.85 5.65 6.56
C PHE A 5 -12.59 4.31 6.58
N TYR A 6 -12.17 3.39 7.45
CA TYR A 6 -12.76 2.05 7.53
C TYR A 6 -14.19 2.10 8.06
N GLU A 7 -14.46 3.02 9.00
CA GLU A 7 -15.78 3.23 9.58
C GLU A 7 -16.74 3.90 8.56
N GLU A 8 -16.31 4.96 7.89
CA GLU A 8 -17.10 5.70 6.90
C GLU A 8 -17.42 4.87 5.64
N LYS A 9 -16.48 4.06 5.19
CA LYS A 9 -16.64 3.23 3.98
C LYS A 9 -17.23 1.84 4.27
N ASP A 10 -17.48 1.51 5.53
CA ASP A 10 -17.89 0.17 5.98
C ASP A 10 -16.98 -0.93 5.41
N VAL A 11 -15.68 -0.77 5.61
CA VAL A 11 -14.64 -1.72 5.22
C VAL A 11 -14.08 -2.39 6.47
N LYS A 12 -14.09 -3.71 6.49
CA LYS A 12 -13.46 -4.49 7.56
C LYS A 12 -11.99 -4.74 7.23
N TYR A 13 -11.14 -4.84 8.24
CA TYR A 13 -9.71 -5.04 8.03
C TYR A 13 -9.14 -6.09 8.98
N LEU A 14 -8.14 -6.81 8.49
CA LEU A 14 -7.37 -7.80 9.22
C LEU A 14 -5.92 -7.29 9.34
N CYS A 15 -5.32 -7.45 10.52
CA CYS A 15 -4.03 -6.86 10.84
C CYS A 15 -2.88 -7.82 10.57
N PHE A 16 -1.81 -7.32 9.98
CA PHE A 16 -0.49 -7.96 10.02
C PHE A 16 0.15 -7.78 11.39
N HIS A 17 1.28 -8.44 11.62
CA HIS A 17 2.01 -8.36 12.88
C HIS A 17 3.45 -7.88 12.66
N PHE A 18 4.00 -7.28 13.70
CA PHE A 18 5.43 -6.99 13.76
C PHE A 18 5.98 -7.30 15.15
N THR A 19 7.27 -7.61 15.20
CA THR A 19 8.02 -7.79 16.44
C THR A 19 9.08 -6.69 16.53
N MET A 20 9.11 -6.00 17.64
CA MET A 20 10.12 -4.97 17.94
C MET A 20 10.60 -5.13 19.38
N ASP A 21 11.92 -5.14 19.58
CA ASP A 21 12.54 -5.29 20.89
C ASP A 21 12.04 -6.54 21.68
N GLY A 22 11.81 -7.65 20.94
CA GLY A 22 11.35 -8.93 21.49
C GLY A 22 9.86 -9.00 21.84
N LYS A 23 9.06 -7.96 21.55
CA LYS A 23 7.60 -7.95 21.76
C LYS A 23 6.87 -7.97 20.43
N SER A 24 5.78 -8.74 20.37
CA SER A 24 4.88 -8.78 19.21
C SER A 24 3.77 -7.75 19.37
N TYR A 25 3.42 -7.13 18.25
CA TYR A 25 2.38 -6.10 18.10
C TYR A 25 1.58 -6.36 16.83
N MET A 26 0.35 -5.84 16.79
CA MET A 26 -0.47 -5.81 15.58
C MET A 26 -0.28 -4.47 14.84
N ASP A 27 -0.34 -4.48 13.51
CA ASP A 27 -0.46 -3.26 12.71
C ASP A 27 -1.92 -2.80 12.67
N ASP A 28 -2.41 -2.37 13.83
CA ASP A 28 -3.81 -2.10 14.17
C ASP A 28 -4.15 -0.61 14.18
N LEU A 29 -3.59 0.14 13.25
CA LEU A 29 -3.78 1.59 13.11
C LEU A 29 -3.25 2.40 14.31
N GLY A 30 -2.19 1.89 14.92
CA GLY A 30 -1.50 2.57 16.03
C GLY A 30 -2.08 2.33 17.43
N LYS A 31 -3.01 1.38 17.61
CA LYS A 31 -3.57 1.05 18.95
C LYS A 31 -2.57 0.29 19.81
N SER A 32 -1.90 -0.73 19.25
CA SER A 32 -0.89 -1.55 19.95
C SER A 32 0.42 -0.78 20.16
N MET A 33 0.78 0.07 19.20
CA MET A 33 1.92 0.97 19.26
C MET A 33 1.63 2.20 18.39
N PRO A 34 1.69 3.44 18.92
CA PRO A 34 1.58 4.65 18.11
C PRO A 34 2.59 4.65 16.96
N ILE A 35 2.16 5.03 15.75
CA ILE A 35 3.02 4.98 14.55
C ILE A 35 4.24 5.90 14.71
N GLU A 36 4.08 7.03 15.38
CA GLU A 36 5.16 7.97 15.71
C GLU A 36 6.21 7.31 16.61
N GLU A 37 5.78 6.58 17.65
CA GLU A 37 6.66 5.83 18.54
C GLU A 37 7.42 4.75 17.80
N PHE A 38 6.75 4.03 16.91
CA PHE A 38 7.38 3.01 16.07
C PHE A 38 8.54 3.58 15.24
N PHE A 39 8.32 4.69 14.54
CA PHE A 39 9.37 5.32 13.72
C PHE A 39 10.45 5.98 14.58
N GLU A 40 10.11 6.50 15.77
CA GLU A 40 11.11 7.04 16.69
C GLU A 40 12.06 5.94 17.20
N ARG A 41 11.53 4.79 17.56
CA ARG A 41 12.36 3.62 17.93
C ARG A 41 13.24 3.17 16.78
N MET A 42 12.72 3.15 15.54
CA MET A 42 13.54 2.83 14.36
C MET A 42 14.66 3.84 14.13
N LYS A 43 14.43 5.15 14.32
CA LYS A 43 15.47 6.19 14.27
C LYS A 43 16.55 5.95 15.33
N ASN A 44 16.18 5.43 16.48
CA ASN A 44 17.07 5.07 17.57
C ASN A 44 17.71 3.67 17.43
N GLY A 45 17.56 3.02 16.27
CA GLY A 45 18.26 1.78 15.94
C GLY A 45 17.44 0.49 16.13
N ALA A 46 16.18 0.55 16.53
CA ALA A 46 15.33 -0.64 16.56
C ALA A 46 15.16 -1.24 15.16
N MET A 47 15.18 -2.57 15.09
CA MET A 47 15.09 -3.33 13.83
C MET A 47 13.88 -4.28 13.88
N PRO A 48 12.68 -3.79 13.57
CA PRO A 48 11.50 -4.62 13.59
C PRO A 48 11.54 -5.71 12.51
N THR A 49 10.88 -6.83 12.80
CA THR A 49 10.56 -7.90 11.85
C THR A 49 9.04 -8.01 11.73
N THR A 50 8.55 -8.60 10.65
CA THR A 50 7.11 -8.69 10.38
C THR A 50 6.69 -10.12 10.13
N SER A 51 5.44 -10.44 10.45
CA SER A 51 4.75 -11.66 10.02
C SER A 51 3.45 -11.32 9.30
N GLN A 52 3.13 -12.15 8.32
CA GLN A 52 1.89 -12.05 7.56
C GLN A 52 0.71 -12.62 8.36
N VAL A 53 -0.50 -12.35 7.89
CA VAL A 53 -1.71 -13.05 8.33
C VAL A 53 -1.60 -14.51 7.89
N ASN A 54 -1.88 -15.45 8.80
CA ASN A 54 -1.90 -16.87 8.53
C ASN A 54 -3.31 -17.37 8.17
N GLU A 55 -3.42 -18.64 7.78
CA GLU A 55 -4.69 -19.25 7.36
C GLU A 55 -5.74 -19.30 8.47
N ASP A 56 -5.35 -19.57 9.73
CA ASP A 56 -6.27 -19.61 10.86
C ASP A 56 -6.89 -18.22 11.13
N GLU A 57 -6.06 -17.17 11.10
CA GLU A 57 -6.51 -15.79 11.28
C GLU A 57 -7.50 -15.36 10.19
N TYR A 58 -7.28 -15.80 8.93
CA TYR A 58 -8.25 -15.53 7.85
C TYR A 58 -9.56 -16.27 8.09
N ARG A 59 -9.52 -17.54 8.50
CA ARG A 59 -10.72 -18.33 8.80
C ARG A 59 -11.52 -17.71 9.94
N GLU A 60 -10.86 -17.40 11.05
CA GLU A 60 -11.49 -16.78 12.21
C GLU A 60 -12.14 -15.43 11.86
N PHE A 61 -11.50 -14.67 10.96
CA PHE A 61 -12.02 -13.36 10.55
C PHE A 61 -13.19 -13.46 9.58
N PHE A 62 -13.21 -14.41 8.65
CA PHE A 62 -14.26 -14.55 7.64
C PHE A 62 -15.50 -15.27 8.17
N LYS A 63 -15.32 -16.27 9.02
CA LYS A 63 -16.39 -17.17 9.48
C LYS A 63 -17.63 -16.46 10.02
N PRO A 64 -17.54 -15.45 10.91
CA PRO A 64 -18.72 -14.75 11.41
C PRO A 64 -19.57 -14.12 10.30
N TYR A 65 -18.94 -13.54 9.27
CA TYR A 65 -19.66 -12.92 8.15
C TYR A 65 -20.35 -13.97 7.27
N LEU A 66 -19.71 -15.12 7.05
CA LEU A 66 -20.30 -16.23 6.28
C LEU A 66 -21.49 -16.82 7.01
N GLU A 67 -21.41 -17.00 8.35
CA GLU A 67 -22.49 -17.46 9.21
C GLU A 67 -23.67 -16.48 9.23
N GLU A 68 -23.42 -15.17 9.14
CA GLU A 68 -24.45 -14.13 8.99
C GLU A 68 -25.03 -14.05 7.57
N GLY A 69 -24.51 -14.83 6.61
CA GLY A 69 -25.02 -14.91 5.25
C GLY A 69 -24.44 -13.90 4.27
N PHE A 70 -23.31 -13.26 4.60
CA PHE A 70 -22.61 -12.36 3.69
C PHE A 70 -21.73 -13.11 2.70
N ASP A 71 -21.63 -12.58 1.48
CA ASP A 71 -20.57 -12.90 0.55
C ASP A 71 -19.34 -11.99 0.82
N ILE A 72 -18.15 -12.48 0.53
CA ILE A 72 -16.90 -11.78 0.86
C ILE A 72 -16.11 -11.46 -0.41
N LEU A 73 -15.74 -10.19 -0.58
CA LEU A 73 -14.68 -9.75 -1.48
C LEU A 73 -13.49 -9.24 -0.66
N HIS A 74 -12.42 -10.03 -0.60
CA HIS A 74 -11.23 -9.68 0.15
C HIS A 74 -10.12 -9.12 -0.76
N ILE A 75 -9.51 -8.02 -0.34
CA ILE A 75 -8.38 -7.40 -1.04
C ILE A 75 -7.10 -7.67 -0.27
N CYS A 76 -6.10 -8.24 -0.95
CA CYS A 76 -4.79 -8.55 -0.37
C CYS A 76 -3.74 -7.50 -0.66
N LEU A 77 -2.80 -7.36 0.26
CA LEU A 77 -1.48 -6.79 -0.01
C LEU A 77 -0.80 -7.59 -1.13
N SER A 78 0.01 -6.91 -1.95
CA SER A 78 0.71 -7.52 -3.08
C SER A 78 1.43 -8.82 -2.74
N GLY A 79 1.13 -9.88 -3.51
CA GLY A 79 1.83 -11.15 -3.49
C GLY A 79 3.30 -11.05 -3.94
N GLY A 80 3.67 -9.99 -4.67
CA GLY A 80 5.04 -9.71 -5.07
C GLY A 80 5.98 -9.31 -3.92
N ILE A 81 5.42 -8.95 -2.74
CA ILE A 81 6.18 -8.53 -1.56
C ILE A 81 5.79 -9.25 -0.27
N SER A 82 4.74 -10.07 -0.28
CA SER A 82 4.23 -10.82 0.89
C SER A 82 3.67 -12.17 0.48
N GLY A 83 3.88 -13.19 1.31
CA GLY A 83 3.28 -14.50 1.13
C GLY A 83 1.81 -14.61 1.57
N THR A 84 1.18 -13.52 2.03
CA THR A 84 -0.17 -13.52 2.62
C THR A 84 -1.25 -14.07 1.67
N VAL A 85 -1.08 -13.89 0.36
CA VAL A 85 -2.00 -14.42 -0.67
C VAL A 85 -2.08 -15.96 -0.61
N ASN A 86 -0.96 -16.64 -0.30
CA ASN A 86 -0.96 -18.10 -0.20
C ASN A 86 -1.75 -18.59 1.03
N SER A 87 -1.56 -17.96 2.20
CA SER A 87 -2.34 -18.28 3.40
C SER A 87 -3.84 -18.00 3.21
N LEU A 88 -4.16 -16.88 2.55
CA LEU A 88 -5.54 -16.55 2.21
C LEU A 88 -6.17 -17.61 1.30
N LYS A 89 -5.45 -18.06 0.27
CA LYS A 89 -5.97 -19.07 -0.67
C LYS A 89 -6.36 -20.35 0.05
N ILE A 90 -5.50 -20.83 0.96
CA ILE A 90 -5.79 -22.04 1.77
C ILE A 90 -7.08 -21.82 2.58
N ALA A 91 -7.20 -20.70 3.29
CA ALA A 91 -8.38 -20.39 4.08
C ALA A 91 -9.66 -20.28 3.23
N VAL A 92 -9.57 -19.67 2.04
CA VAL A 92 -10.70 -19.56 1.10
C VAL A 92 -11.13 -20.92 0.56
N ASP A 93 -10.19 -21.78 0.18
CA ASP A 93 -10.49 -23.12 -0.31
C ASP A 93 -11.26 -23.92 0.76
N GLU A 94 -10.79 -23.94 2.03
CA GLU A 94 -11.46 -24.61 3.15
C GLU A 94 -12.83 -24.03 3.48
N LEU A 95 -12.93 -22.70 3.57
CA LEU A 95 -14.21 -22.02 3.86
C LEU A 95 -15.25 -22.18 2.73
N SER A 96 -14.81 -22.27 1.48
CA SER A 96 -15.69 -22.52 0.35
C SER A 96 -16.30 -23.94 0.37
N GLU A 97 -15.60 -24.90 0.95
CA GLU A 97 -16.15 -26.24 1.21
C GLU A 97 -17.15 -26.23 2.39
N GLU A 98 -16.85 -25.44 3.45
CA GLU A 98 -17.73 -25.33 4.64
C GLU A 98 -19.00 -24.51 4.34
N TYR A 99 -18.92 -23.49 3.47
CA TYR A 99 -20.02 -22.56 3.11
C TYR A 99 -20.29 -22.52 1.59
N PRO A 100 -20.72 -23.63 0.97
CA PRO A 100 -20.84 -23.74 -0.49
C PRO A 100 -21.90 -22.80 -1.10
N GLU A 101 -22.83 -22.26 -0.31
CA GLU A 101 -23.83 -21.28 -0.72
C GLU A 101 -23.32 -19.83 -0.66
N ARG A 102 -22.13 -19.60 -0.11
CA ARG A 102 -21.52 -18.27 -0.01
C ARG A 102 -20.45 -18.07 -1.05
N LYS A 103 -20.33 -16.84 -1.52
CA LYS A 103 -19.29 -16.45 -2.46
C LYS A 103 -18.11 -15.81 -1.71
N ILE A 104 -16.92 -16.40 -1.83
CA ILE A 104 -15.69 -15.87 -1.27
C ILE A 104 -14.74 -15.57 -2.41
N LEU A 105 -14.59 -14.29 -2.74
CA LEU A 105 -13.68 -13.81 -3.77
C LEU A 105 -12.51 -13.06 -3.13
N PHE A 106 -11.33 -13.17 -3.73
CA PHE A 106 -10.19 -12.37 -3.29
C PHE A 106 -9.38 -11.82 -4.47
N ILE A 107 -8.69 -10.73 -4.23
CA ILE A 107 -7.88 -10.05 -5.23
C ILE A 107 -6.51 -9.74 -4.64
N ASP A 108 -5.46 -10.23 -5.29
CA ASP A 108 -4.12 -9.68 -5.09
C ASP A 108 -4.09 -8.29 -5.72
N SER A 109 -4.00 -7.26 -4.90
CA SER A 109 -4.03 -5.87 -5.38
C SER A 109 -2.79 -5.50 -6.19
N LEU A 110 -1.69 -6.23 -6.02
CA LEU A 110 -0.35 -5.89 -6.53
C LEU A 110 0.11 -4.50 -6.02
N LEU A 111 -0.39 -4.06 -4.87
CA LEU A 111 -0.17 -2.75 -4.26
C LEU A 111 0.19 -2.86 -2.78
N ALA A 112 0.66 -1.76 -2.22
CA ALA A 112 0.95 -1.59 -0.81
C ALA A 112 0.62 -0.17 -0.35
N SER A 113 0.60 0.05 0.99
CA SER A 113 0.44 1.37 1.61
C SER A 113 -0.81 2.12 1.11
N MET A 114 -0.70 3.42 0.82
CA MET A 114 -1.83 4.22 0.31
C MET A 114 -2.24 3.86 -1.12
N GLY A 115 -1.43 3.13 -1.90
CA GLY A 115 -1.86 2.58 -3.19
C GLY A 115 -2.90 1.47 -3.01
N PHE A 116 -2.67 0.59 -2.04
CA PHE A 116 -3.67 -0.35 -1.57
C PHE A 116 -4.91 0.39 -1.02
N GLY A 117 -4.69 1.48 -0.25
CA GLY A 117 -5.78 2.32 0.26
C GLY A 117 -6.61 2.99 -0.84
N LEU A 118 -5.98 3.54 -1.89
CA LEU A 118 -6.66 4.12 -3.05
C LEU A 118 -7.52 3.08 -3.79
N PHE A 119 -6.95 1.89 -3.98
CA PHE A 119 -7.64 0.77 -4.60
C PHE A 119 -8.91 0.37 -3.83
N VAL A 120 -8.79 0.22 -2.50
CA VAL A 120 -9.93 -0.11 -1.62
C VAL A 120 -10.94 1.04 -1.57
N ASP A 121 -10.51 2.31 -1.55
CA ASP A 121 -11.39 3.48 -1.55
C ASP A 121 -12.29 3.52 -2.79
N MET A 122 -11.71 3.29 -3.97
CA MET A 122 -12.47 3.25 -5.23
C MET A 122 -13.46 2.08 -5.29
N LEU A 123 -13.09 0.91 -4.74
CA LEU A 123 -13.98 -0.25 -4.64
C LEU A 123 -15.12 0.00 -3.65
N ALA A 124 -14.82 0.62 -2.51
CA ALA A 124 -15.82 0.95 -1.51
C ALA A 124 -16.83 1.98 -2.04
N ASP A 125 -16.38 2.97 -2.81
CA ASP A 125 -17.28 3.92 -3.48
C ASP A 125 -18.24 3.21 -4.44
N LYS A 126 -17.72 2.26 -5.24
CA LYS A 126 -18.52 1.49 -6.18
C LYS A 126 -19.51 0.54 -5.46
N LYS A 127 -19.06 -0.11 -4.36
CA LYS A 127 -19.94 -0.89 -3.46
C LYS A 127 -21.08 -0.04 -2.92
N ASN A 128 -20.75 1.14 -2.39
CA ASN A 128 -21.72 2.05 -1.79
C ASN A 128 -22.70 2.65 -2.84
N ALA A 129 -22.32 2.68 -4.12
CA ALA A 129 -23.19 3.01 -5.24
C ALA A 129 -24.13 1.85 -5.64
N GLY A 130 -24.04 0.67 -4.99
CA GLY A 130 -24.94 -0.46 -5.18
C GLY A 130 -24.45 -1.58 -6.09
N SER A 131 -23.16 -1.57 -6.48
CA SER A 131 -22.60 -2.67 -7.29
C SER A 131 -22.54 -3.98 -6.52
N GLY A 132 -22.95 -5.07 -7.18
CA GLY A 132 -22.84 -6.43 -6.65
C GLY A 132 -21.40 -6.96 -6.63
N ILE A 133 -21.18 -8.07 -5.92
CA ILE A 133 -19.84 -8.63 -5.69
C ILE A 133 -19.10 -9.00 -6.99
N ASP A 134 -19.79 -9.55 -7.99
CA ASP A 134 -19.19 -9.91 -9.28
C ASP A 134 -18.75 -8.68 -10.06
N GLU A 135 -19.59 -7.64 -10.10
CA GLU A 135 -19.25 -6.37 -10.74
C GLU A 135 -18.07 -5.68 -10.05
N LEU A 136 -18.02 -5.76 -8.72
CA LEU A 136 -16.88 -5.24 -7.94
C LEU A 136 -15.59 -6.01 -8.24
N TYR A 137 -15.68 -7.34 -8.37
CA TYR A 137 -14.53 -8.18 -8.71
C TYR A 137 -13.98 -7.83 -10.10
N ASP A 138 -14.84 -7.76 -11.13
CA ASP A 138 -14.43 -7.42 -12.50
C ASP A 138 -13.83 -6.01 -12.59
N TYR A 139 -14.46 -5.05 -11.90
CA TYR A 139 -13.91 -3.70 -11.80
C TYR A 139 -12.54 -3.68 -11.12
N ALA A 140 -12.39 -4.41 -10.02
CA ALA A 140 -11.13 -4.50 -9.30
C ALA A 140 -10.02 -5.14 -10.14
N MET A 141 -10.34 -6.18 -10.92
CA MET A 141 -9.37 -6.83 -11.82
C MET A 141 -8.85 -5.87 -12.89
N THR A 142 -9.70 -4.98 -13.37
CA THR A 142 -9.30 -3.91 -14.31
C THR A 142 -8.50 -2.81 -13.60
N LEU A 143 -9.00 -2.33 -12.46
CA LEU A 143 -8.42 -1.21 -11.74
C LEU A 143 -7.01 -1.52 -11.22
N ARG A 144 -6.74 -2.74 -10.74
CA ARG A 144 -5.45 -3.11 -10.15
C ARG A 144 -4.27 -2.95 -11.12
N ALA A 145 -4.50 -3.12 -12.42
CA ALA A 145 -3.48 -2.91 -13.44
C ALA A 145 -3.18 -1.42 -13.68
N ASN A 146 -4.11 -0.54 -13.31
CA ASN A 146 -4.06 0.88 -13.61
C ASN A 146 -3.65 1.76 -12.42
N VAL A 147 -3.72 1.28 -11.18
CA VAL A 147 -3.18 2.05 -10.03
C VAL A 147 -1.67 2.02 -10.05
N ASN A 148 -1.06 3.17 -10.26
CA ASN A 148 0.38 3.36 -10.28
C ASN A 148 0.89 3.71 -8.90
N ALA A 149 2.11 3.25 -8.57
CA ALA A 149 2.79 3.48 -7.31
C ALA A 149 4.25 3.83 -7.58
N TYR A 150 4.60 5.10 -7.43
CA TYR A 150 5.99 5.58 -7.49
C TYR A 150 6.43 6.01 -6.10
N PHE A 151 7.68 5.77 -5.75
CA PHE A 151 8.19 6.14 -4.45
C PHE A 151 9.71 6.36 -4.49
N PHE A 152 10.20 7.14 -3.54
CA PHE A 152 11.62 7.29 -3.28
C PHE A 152 11.91 7.11 -1.79
N SER A 153 13.14 6.78 -1.48
CA SER A 153 13.63 6.73 -0.10
C SER A 153 15.02 7.33 -0.01
N THR A 154 15.35 7.90 1.15
CA THR A 154 16.70 8.39 1.44
C THR A 154 17.63 7.29 1.95
N ASP A 155 17.09 6.14 2.38
CA ASP A 155 17.84 4.96 2.81
C ASP A 155 17.11 3.67 2.42
N LEU A 156 17.81 2.77 1.75
CA LEU A 156 17.29 1.46 1.32
C LEU A 156 17.65 0.31 2.28
N SER A 157 18.30 0.58 3.40
CA SER A 157 18.81 -0.45 4.32
C SER A 157 17.68 -1.34 4.86
N SER A 158 16.53 -0.76 5.21
CA SER A 158 15.35 -1.50 5.67
C SER A 158 14.73 -2.36 4.58
N TYR A 159 14.67 -1.87 3.35
CA TYR A 159 14.19 -2.64 2.19
C TYR A 159 15.06 -3.87 1.93
N LEU A 160 16.39 -3.73 1.99
CA LEU A 160 17.32 -4.85 1.82
C LEU A 160 17.21 -5.86 2.98
N ARG A 161 17.21 -5.36 4.23
CA ARG A 161 17.09 -6.20 5.43
C ARG A 161 15.80 -7.00 5.39
N GLY A 162 14.71 -6.37 4.98
CA GLY A 162 13.41 -7.00 4.81
C GLY A 162 13.30 -7.94 3.60
N GLY A 163 14.30 -7.94 2.70
CA GLY A 163 14.30 -8.77 1.49
C GLY A 163 13.31 -8.32 0.41
N ARG A 164 12.81 -7.08 0.44
CA ARG A 164 11.86 -6.53 -0.55
C ARG A 164 12.52 -5.85 -1.72
N ILE A 165 13.85 -5.66 -1.67
CA ILE A 165 14.69 -5.35 -2.83
C ILE A 165 15.89 -6.30 -2.87
N SER A 166 16.44 -6.51 -4.07
CA SER A 166 17.64 -7.34 -4.26
C SER A 166 18.92 -6.61 -3.79
N LYS A 167 19.97 -7.39 -3.49
CA LYS A 167 21.31 -6.83 -3.19
C LYS A 167 21.84 -5.93 -4.32
N THR A 168 21.55 -6.29 -5.57
CA THR A 168 21.92 -5.50 -6.75
C THR A 168 21.21 -4.14 -6.76
N ALA A 169 19.90 -4.12 -6.47
CA ALA A 169 19.13 -2.89 -6.34
C ALA A 169 19.65 -1.99 -5.21
N PHE A 170 20.03 -2.58 -4.07
CA PHE A 170 20.59 -1.85 -2.93
C PHE A 170 21.94 -1.18 -3.23
N THR A 171 22.81 -1.82 -4.01
CA THR A 171 24.15 -1.26 -4.36
C THR A 171 24.03 0.10 -5.06
N VAL A 172 22.90 0.32 -5.75
CA VAL A 172 22.56 1.59 -6.40
C VAL A 172 22.33 2.72 -5.39
N GLY A 173 21.72 2.42 -4.23
CA GLY A 173 21.38 3.42 -3.21
C GLY A 173 22.51 3.82 -2.26
N LYS A 174 23.67 3.12 -2.27
CA LYS A 174 24.82 3.41 -1.38
C LYS A 174 25.69 4.59 -1.82
N ILE A 175 25.45 5.16 -2.98
CA ILE A 175 26.21 6.31 -3.47
C ILE A 175 25.73 7.57 -2.74
N LEU A 176 26.64 8.29 -2.13
CA LEU A 176 26.35 9.52 -1.37
C LEU A 176 25.47 10.50 -2.16
N ASN A 177 24.39 11.00 -1.54
CA ASN A 177 23.42 11.93 -2.13
C ASN A 177 22.57 11.38 -3.29
N ILE A 178 22.40 10.04 -3.42
CA ILE A 178 21.44 9.46 -4.35
C ILE A 178 20.17 9.08 -3.59
N CYS A 179 19.03 9.55 -4.11
CA CYS A 179 17.70 9.13 -3.72
C CYS A 179 17.14 8.29 -4.88
N PRO A 180 17.12 6.95 -4.77
CA PRO A 180 16.58 6.12 -5.83
C PRO A 180 15.07 6.37 -5.97
N LEU A 181 14.63 6.61 -7.20
CA LEU A 181 13.22 6.56 -7.56
C LEU A 181 12.87 5.13 -7.94
N MET A 182 11.79 4.64 -7.37
CA MET A 182 11.32 3.28 -7.49
C MET A 182 9.83 3.27 -7.87
N TYR A 183 9.35 2.12 -8.34
CA TYR A 183 7.93 1.90 -8.60
C TYR A 183 7.53 0.47 -8.23
N MET A 184 6.23 0.21 -8.21
CA MET A 184 5.70 -1.15 -8.15
C MET A 184 5.39 -1.62 -9.57
N ASP A 185 6.01 -2.72 -10.00
CA ASP A 185 5.81 -3.29 -11.34
C ASP A 185 4.45 -4.02 -11.48
N GLU A 186 4.19 -4.59 -12.65
CA GLU A 186 2.96 -5.33 -12.95
C GLU A 186 2.79 -6.61 -12.11
N GLU A 187 3.86 -7.12 -11.50
CA GLU A 187 3.85 -8.25 -10.57
C GLU A 187 3.79 -7.80 -9.10
N GLY A 188 3.67 -6.50 -8.85
CA GLY A 188 3.60 -5.91 -7.50
C GLY A 188 4.91 -5.94 -6.73
N ARG A 189 6.06 -5.99 -7.41
CA ARG A 189 7.42 -5.95 -6.83
C ARG A 189 7.97 -4.53 -6.82
N LEU A 190 8.93 -4.28 -5.93
CA LEU A 190 9.58 -2.98 -5.80
C LEU A 190 10.82 -2.91 -6.70
N ILE A 191 10.76 -2.06 -7.72
CA ILE A 191 11.80 -1.95 -8.74
C ILE A 191 12.41 -0.54 -8.75
N PRO A 192 13.73 -0.38 -8.59
CA PRO A 192 14.40 0.90 -8.80
C PRO A 192 14.50 1.21 -10.30
N ILE A 193 14.11 2.43 -10.69
CA ILE A 193 14.09 2.87 -12.09
C ILE A 193 15.09 3.99 -12.39
N GLU A 194 15.31 4.89 -11.44
CA GLU A 194 16.20 6.04 -11.66
C GLU A 194 17.08 6.32 -10.43
N LYS A 195 18.31 6.78 -10.70
CA LYS A 195 19.25 7.27 -9.68
C LYS A 195 19.22 8.80 -9.68
N VAL A 196 18.42 9.38 -8.81
CA VAL A 196 18.26 10.83 -8.76
C VAL A 196 19.19 11.42 -7.71
N ARG A 197 19.94 12.44 -8.10
CA ARG A 197 20.81 13.17 -7.16
C ARG A 197 19.97 14.22 -6.43
N THR A 198 20.05 14.23 -5.13
CA THR A 198 19.39 15.14 -4.20
C THR A 198 17.89 14.87 -3.99
N LYS A 199 17.46 15.09 -2.75
CA LYS A 199 16.05 14.92 -2.35
C LYS A 199 15.13 15.87 -3.13
N LYS A 200 15.55 17.12 -3.38
CA LYS A 200 14.75 18.08 -4.14
C LYS A 200 14.43 17.55 -5.54
N LYS A 201 15.44 17.08 -6.27
CA LYS A 201 15.26 16.57 -7.63
C LYS A 201 14.40 15.31 -7.70
N VAL A 202 14.46 14.41 -6.70
CA VAL A 202 13.61 13.23 -6.73
C VAL A 202 12.15 13.56 -6.42
N MET A 203 11.87 14.60 -5.62
CA MET A 203 10.52 15.12 -5.41
C MET A 203 9.94 15.71 -6.71
N GLU A 204 10.74 16.47 -7.47
CA GLU A 204 10.34 16.97 -8.79
C GLU A 204 10.08 15.79 -9.75
N ARG A 205 11.02 14.83 -9.78
CA ARG A 205 10.96 13.67 -10.69
C ARG A 205 9.76 12.75 -10.45
N ILE A 206 9.35 12.54 -9.19
CA ILE A 206 8.17 11.70 -8.91
C ILE A 206 6.88 12.36 -9.41
N VAL A 207 6.77 13.69 -9.39
CA VAL A 207 5.65 14.43 -9.96
C VAL A 207 5.63 14.35 -11.49
N GLU A 208 6.81 14.44 -12.12
CA GLU A 208 6.94 14.21 -13.56
C GLU A 208 6.52 12.77 -13.93
N LYS A 209 6.88 11.76 -13.10
CA LYS A 209 6.42 10.37 -13.31
C LYS A 209 4.90 10.24 -13.23
N MET A 210 4.27 10.97 -12.32
CA MET A 210 2.81 11.03 -12.29
C MET A 210 2.27 11.63 -13.58
N GLN A 211 2.82 12.74 -14.06
CA GLN A 211 2.41 13.37 -15.32
C GLN A 211 2.57 12.45 -16.53
N GLU A 212 3.71 11.75 -16.63
CA GLU A 212 4.00 10.83 -17.73
C GLU A 212 3.03 9.63 -17.80
N ASN A 213 2.40 9.25 -16.70
CA ASN A 213 1.67 7.98 -16.59
C ASN A 213 0.20 8.13 -16.14
N ALA A 214 -0.23 9.28 -15.64
CA ALA A 214 -1.62 9.49 -15.21
C ALA A 214 -2.60 9.45 -16.40
N VAL A 215 -3.80 8.96 -16.16
CA VAL A 215 -4.88 9.01 -17.17
C VAL A 215 -5.17 10.47 -17.50
N GLY A 216 -5.04 10.83 -18.78
CA GLY A 216 -5.25 12.21 -19.24
C GLY A 216 -4.06 13.13 -18.99
N GLU A 217 -2.91 12.62 -18.55
CA GLU A 217 -1.68 13.38 -18.35
C GLU A 217 -1.91 14.66 -17.51
N ASP A 218 -1.68 15.86 -18.06
CA ASP A 218 -1.90 17.15 -17.38
C ASP A 218 -3.37 17.43 -17.02
N ASP A 219 -4.31 16.74 -17.64
CA ASP A 219 -5.73 16.83 -17.39
C ASP A 219 -6.25 15.83 -16.34
N TYR A 220 -5.34 15.16 -15.62
CA TYR A 220 -5.72 14.21 -14.58
C TYR A 220 -6.67 14.83 -13.55
N SER A 221 -7.83 14.19 -13.37
CA SER A 221 -8.90 14.64 -12.49
C SER A 221 -9.34 13.60 -11.44
N GLY A 222 -8.59 12.50 -11.33
CA GLY A 222 -8.87 11.45 -10.36
C GLY A 222 -8.25 11.74 -8.98
N LYS A 223 -8.38 10.75 -8.07
CA LYS A 223 -7.79 10.81 -6.73
C LYS A 223 -6.28 10.61 -6.79
N CYS A 224 -5.56 11.34 -5.94
CA CYS A 224 -4.12 11.13 -5.71
C CYS A 224 -3.83 10.99 -4.22
N PHE A 225 -3.14 9.91 -3.84
CA PHE A 225 -2.77 9.64 -2.47
C PHE A 225 -1.25 9.66 -2.31
N VAL A 226 -0.80 10.16 -1.16
CA VAL A 226 0.63 10.20 -0.79
C VAL A 226 0.82 9.53 0.55
N SER A 227 1.84 8.71 0.69
CA SER A 227 2.24 8.17 1.99
C SER A 227 3.69 8.51 2.31
N HIS A 228 4.00 8.57 3.61
CA HIS A 228 5.34 8.86 4.08
C HIS A 228 5.73 8.05 5.33
N SER A 229 7.03 7.82 5.51
CA SER A 229 7.59 7.21 6.71
C SER A 229 8.35 8.25 7.54
N ALA A 230 7.66 8.88 8.48
CA ALA A 230 8.19 9.90 9.40
C ALA A 230 8.90 11.09 8.72
N CYS A 231 8.42 11.51 7.54
CA CYS A 231 8.93 12.65 6.77
C CYS A 231 7.77 13.47 6.14
N TYR A 232 6.83 13.90 6.97
CA TYR A 232 5.62 14.61 6.54
C TYR A 232 5.91 15.85 5.67
N GLU A 233 6.91 16.66 6.04
CA GLU A 233 7.27 17.86 5.30
C GLU A 233 7.69 17.58 3.86
N ASP A 234 8.36 16.45 3.61
CA ASP A 234 8.72 16.02 2.27
C ASP A 234 7.48 15.56 1.49
N ALA A 235 6.59 14.81 2.15
CA ALA A 235 5.32 14.38 1.55
C ALA A 235 4.41 15.57 1.22
N ARG A 236 4.32 16.59 2.11
CA ARG A 236 3.53 17.79 1.86
C ARG A 236 4.07 18.58 0.67
N LYS A 237 5.40 18.75 0.54
CA LYS A 237 6.01 19.39 -0.62
C LYS A 237 5.69 18.67 -1.93
N VAL A 238 5.75 17.33 -1.93
CA VAL A 238 5.37 16.54 -3.11
C VAL A 238 3.89 16.74 -3.43
N ALA A 239 3.02 16.71 -2.42
CA ALA A 239 1.60 16.93 -2.61
C ALA A 239 1.27 18.35 -3.09
N ASP A 240 1.97 19.39 -2.59
CA ASP A 240 1.82 20.79 -3.08
C ASP A 240 2.17 20.89 -4.56
N MET A 241 3.29 20.27 -4.99
CA MET A 241 3.70 20.23 -6.39
C MET A 241 2.69 19.47 -7.28
N ILE A 242 2.09 18.39 -6.76
CA ILE A 242 1.04 17.65 -7.46
C ILE A 242 -0.22 18.52 -7.59
N GLU A 243 -0.67 19.16 -6.50
CA GLU A 243 -1.86 20.01 -6.50
C GLU A 243 -1.70 21.23 -7.43
N GLU A 244 -0.48 21.81 -7.53
CA GLU A 244 -0.15 22.86 -8.48
C GLU A 244 -0.19 22.37 -9.93
N ARG A 245 0.37 21.17 -10.19
CA ARG A 245 0.47 20.59 -11.54
C ARG A 245 -0.87 20.10 -12.06
N PHE A 246 -1.72 19.53 -11.18
CA PHE A 246 -3.00 18.92 -11.54
C PHE A 246 -4.18 19.63 -10.88
N PRO A 247 -4.56 20.83 -11.37
CA PRO A 247 -5.61 21.65 -10.73
C PRO A 247 -7.02 21.04 -10.85
N LYS A 248 -7.19 19.97 -11.63
CA LYS A 248 -8.47 19.27 -11.83
C LYS A 248 -8.64 18.04 -10.93
N LEU A 249 -7.71 17.77 -10.00
CA LEU A 249 -7.86 16.67 -9.05
C LEU A 249 -9.25 16.65 -8.40
N GLU A 250 -9.85 15.48 -8.27
CA GLU A 250 -11.16 15.29 -7.63
C GLU A 250 -11.22 15.90 -6.23
N GLU A 251 -10.12 15.77 -5.49
CA GLU A 251 -9.95 16.29 -4.14
C GLU A 251 -8.48 16.67 -3.89
N LYS A 252 -8.22 17.36 -2.78
CA LYS A 252 -6.85 17.58 -2.29
C LYS A 252 -6.12 16.25 -2.10
N VAL A 253 -4.81 16.26 -2.37
CA VAL A 253 -3.96 15.06 -2.17
C VAL A 253 -4.08 14.57 -0.73
N LYS A 254 -4.54 13.34 -0.55
CA LYS A 254 -4.60 12.70 0.78
C LYS A 254 -3.21 12.23 1.18
N ILE A 255 -2.73 12.74 2.33
CA ILE A 255 -1.43 12.35 2.90
C ILE A 255 -1.69 11.51 4.15
N ASN A 256 -1.01 10.35 4.25
CA ASN A 256 -1.06 9.53 5.45
C ASN A 256 0.31 8.92 5.78
N THR A 257 0.53 8.65 7.06
CA THR A 257 1.74 7.94 7.52
C THR A 257 1.67 6.47 7.09
N ILE A 258 2.80 5.91 6.67
CA ILE A 258 2.95 4.48 6.39
C ILE A 258 2.77 3.70 7.70
N GLY A 259 1.98 2.62 7.69
CA GLY A 259 1.77 1.74 8.84
C GLY A 259 3.04 0.99 9.27
N THR A 260 2.98 0.36 10.45
CA THR A 260 4.16 -0.23 11.10
C THR A 260 4.77 -1.39 10.31
N VAL A 261 3.95 -2.27 9.72
CA VAL A 261 4.45 -3.42 8.95
C VAL A 261 5.14 -2.97 7.66
N ILE A 262 4.54 -2.08 6.89
CA ILE A 262 5.20 -1.51 5.71
C ILE A 262 6.42 -0.67 6.14
N GLY A 263 6.30 0.09 7.23
CA GLY A 263 7.36 0.90 7.82
C GLY A 263 8.61 0.11 8.21
N ALA A 264 8.44 -1.12 8.74
CA ALA A 264 9.54 -2.03 9.06
C ALA A 264 10.43 -2.34 7.85
N HIS A 265 9.83 -2.39 6.65
CA HIS A 265 10.53 -2.66 5.40
C HIS A 265 11.00 -1.40 4.66
N THR A 266 10.28 -0.28 4.79
CA THR A 266 10.64 0.97 4.09
C THR A 266 11.63 1.82 4.88
N GLY A 267 11.67 1.67 6.20
CA GLY A 267 12.45 2.55 7.06
C GLY A 267 11.90 3.97 7.09
N VAL A 268 12.68 4.91 7.61
CA VAL A 268 12.37 6.33 7.67
C VAL A 268 12.79 7.04 6.38
N GLY A 269 12.03 8.07 5.95
CA GLY A 269 12.40 8.93 4.82
C GLY A 269 11.91 8.45 3.46
N THR A 270 10.91 7.55 3.42
CA THR A 270 10.19 7.17 2.19
C THR A 270 9.01 8.10 1.95
N VAL A 271 8.83 8.54 0.72
CA VAL A 271 7.61 9.20 0.20
C VAL A 271 7.13 8.43 -1.02
N ALA A 272 5.84 8.12 -1.06
CA ALA A 272 5.22 7.40 -2.15
C ALA A 272 3.97 8.12 -2.66
N VAL A 273 3.76 8.11 -3.98
CA VAL A 273 2.66 8.74 -4.72
C VAL A 273 1.87 7.66 -5.43
N PHE A 274 0.54 7.72 -5.33
CA PHE A 274 -0.39 6.75 -5.89
C PHE A 274 -1.52 7.45 -6.64
N PHE A 275 -1.79 6.99 -7.85
CA PHE A 275 -2.78 7.58 -8.75
C PHE A 275 -3.26 6.54 -9.78
N VAL A 276 -4.34 6.83 -10.49
CA VAL A 276 -4.80 5.98 -11.60
C VAL A 276 -4.09 6.40 -12.88
N GLY A 277 -3.42 5.46 -13.53
CA GLY A 277 -2.66 5.68 -14.75
C GLY A 277 -3.10 4.79 -15.91
N ASN A 278 -2.31 4.82 -16.99
CA ASN A 278 -2.56 4.08 -18.23
C ASN A 278 -1.97 2.65 -18.20
N GLY A 279 -1.97 2.04 -17.04
CA GLY A 279 -1.34 0.74 -16.79
C GLY A 279 0.04 0.87 -16.14
N ARG A 280 0.47 -0.21 -15.47
CA ARG A 280 1.83 -0.37 -14.97
C ARG A 280 2.68 -1.05 -16.05
N LYS A 281 3.90 -0.60 -16.22
CA LYS A 281 4.85 -1.18 -17.20
C LYS A 281 5.89 -2.00 -16.50
#